data_98eaec92c392ad70c89ec1cf93af31a2
#
_entry.id   98eaec92c392ad70c89ec1cf93af31a2
#
_cell.length_a   1.000
_cell.length_b   1.000
_cell.length_c   1.000
_cell.angle_alpha   90.00
_cell.angle_beta   90.00
_cell.angle_gamma   90.00
#
_symmetry.space_group_name_H-M   'P 1'
#
loop_
_entity.id
_entity.type
_entity.pdbx_description
1 polymer ?
#
loop_
_entity_poly.entity_id
_entity_poly.type
_entity_poly.pdbx_seq_one_letter_code
_entity_poly.pdbx_strand_id
1 'polypeptide(L)'
;LTWELTYACNLSCVHCLSSSGRRDPRELSTEECFAIIDELERMQVFYVNIGGGEPTVRPDFWEIVDYATSHSVGVKFSTNGVKLTPEAAVRLAANDYVDVQISLDGATAEVNDYIRGPRSYDTAMRAMGNLRDAGMKNFKLSVVCTRTNIPQLDEFKRIADEYGAQLRLTRLRPSGRGADVWDELHPTKEQQRELYDWLVAHGEDVLTGDSFFHLSAYGDSLPGLNLCGAGRVVCLIDPVGDVYACPFAIHDEFLAGNVREPGGFQDVWQKSALFQRLREPQSGGACSSCQFFDTCKGGCMAAKFFTGLPLDGPDPECVRGFGEEALKDKEKLVPQRPSGDHSHLTSPPRPRKTGGPVPLTLSIRPGAVLRDGIAQVPVSACEANPLAGFSLPERSS
;
A
#
# COMPACT_ATOMS: atom_id res chain seq x y z
N LEU A 1 -12.66 6.01 -0.84
CA LEU A 1 -11.50 6.74 -1.35
C LEU A 1 -10.24 6.24 -0.68
N THR A 2 -9.15 6.01 -1.44
CA THR A 2 -7.78 5.88 -0.94
C THR A 2 -7.03 7.19 -1.20
N TRP A 3 -6.21 7.61 -0.25
CA TRP A 3 -5.41 8.81 -0.37
C TRP A 3 -3.98 8.53 0.09
N GLU A 4 -3.02 8.62 -0.82
CA GLU A 4 -1.61 8.57 -0.47
C GLU A 4 -1.15 9.98 -0.07
N LEU A 5 -0.77 10.16 1.21
CA LEU A 5 -0.39 11.48 1.71
C LEU A 5 1.04 11.90 1.36
N THR A 6 1.91 10.92 1.12
CA THR A 6 3.32 11.18 0.82
C THR A 6 3.94 10.00 0.09
N TYR A 7 4.91 10.27 -0.76
CA TYR A 7 5.80 9.23 -1.30
C TYR A 7 6.94 8.87 -0.35
N ALA A 8 7.19 9.69 0.69
CA ALA A 8 8.25 9.40 1.66
C ALA A 8 7.97 8.10 2.42
N CYS A 9 8.98 7.23 2.50
CA CYS A 9 8.93 6.01 3.29
C CYS A 9 10.31 5.70 3.88
N ASN A 10 10.33 5.26 5.11
CA ASN A 10 11.55 4.79 5.77
C ASN A 10 11.92 3.34 5.38
N LEU A 11 11.05 2.64 4.64
CA LEU A 11 11.25 1.29 4.13
C LEU A 11 11.32 1.26 2.60
N SER A 12 11.86 0.16 2.06
CA SER A 12 11.93 -0.13 0.62
C SER A 12 11.44 -1.55 0.34
N CYS A 13 10.17 -1.82 0.72
CA CYS A 13 9.57 -3.14 0.54
C CYS A 13 9.65 -3.59 -0.92
N VAL A 14 10.00 -4.87 -1.13
CA VAL A 14 10.19 -5.42 -2.50
C VAL A 14 8.92 -5.43 -3.32
N HIS A 15 7.75 -5.53 -2.68
CA HIS A 15 6.43 -5.62 -3.31
C HIS A 15 5.64 -4.30 -3.30
N CYS A 16 6.30 -3.17 -2.98
CA CYS A 16 5.61 -1.89 -2.84
C CYS A 16 4.92 -1.46 -4.13
N LEU A 17 3.61 -1.32 -4.08
CA LEU A 17 2.77 -1.03 -5.25
C LEU A 17 2.97 0.40 -5.80
N SER A 18 3.27 1.38 -4.94
CA SER A 18 3.51 2.78 -5.32
C SER A 18 5.00 3.11 -5.49
N SER A 19 5.91 2.13 -5.31
CA SER A 19 7.36 2.34 -5.37
C SER A 19 7.88 3.47 -4.47
N SER A 20 7.20 3.75 -3.38
CA SER A 20 7.50 4.84 -2.44
C SER A 20 8.92 4.79 -1.88
N GLY A 21 9.44 5.95 -1.49
CA GLY A 21 10.79 6.09 -0.94
C GLY A 21 11.11 7.52 -0.53
N ARG A 22 11.19 8.45 -1.48
CA ARG A 22 11.51 9.85 -1.22
C ARG A 22 10.28 10.74 -1.38
N ARG A 23 10.25 11.84 -0.63
CA ARG A 23 9.23 12.87 -0.76
C ARG A 23 9.37 13.57 -2.12
N ASP A 24 8.24 13.81 -2.78
CA ASP A 24 8.17 14.70 -3.95
C ASP A 24 7.95 16.16 -3.46
N PRO A 25 8.73 17.13 -3.96
CA PRO A 25 8.53 18.53 -3.60
C PRO A 25 7.17 19.11 -4.04
N ARG A 26 6.47 18.45 -4.95
CA ARG A 26 5.12 18.81 -5.43
C ARG A 26 3.99 18.24 -4.58
N GLU A 27 4.30 17.46 -3.54
CA GLU A 27 3.26 16.90 -2.65
C GLU A 27 2.33 18.02 -2.15
N LEU A 28 1.06 17.67 -2.01
CA LEU A 28 0.02 18.56 -1.51
C LEU A 28 0.46 19.20 -0.19
N SER A 29 0.27 20.53 -0.06
CA SER A 29 0.49 21.24 1.19
C SER A 29 -0.56 20.86 2.24
N THR A 30 -0.36 21.27 3.49
CA THR A 30 -1.34 21.06 4.57
C THR A 30 -2.68 21.72 4.23
N GLU A 31 -2.64 22.95 3.69
CA GLU A 31 -3.84 23.70 3.30
C GLU A 31 -4.57 23.03 2.12
N GLU A 32 -3.84 22.50 1.14
CA GLU A 32 -4.43 21.75 0.05
C GLU A 32 -5.07 20.44 0.57
N CYS A 33 -4.45 19.78 1.55
CA CYS A 33 -5.05 18.62 2.22
C CYS A 33 -6.35 18.97 2.96
N PHE A 34 -6.39 20.12 3.66
CA PHE A 34 -7.60 20.61 4.31
C PHE A 34 -8.70 20.92 3.30
N ALA A 35 -8.37 21.59 2.20
CA ALA A 35 -9.35 21.86 1.14
C ALA A 35 -9.97 20.58 0.55
N ILE A 36 -9.18 19.51 0.41
CA ILE A 36 -9.70 18.19 -0.01
C ILE A 36 -10.64 17.61 1.06
N ILE A 37 -10.29 17.73 2.34
CA ILE A 37 -11.16 17.25 3.44
C ILE A 37 -12.48 17.99 3.45
N ASP A 38 -12.48 19.33 3.30
CA ASP A 38 -13.70 20.14 3.18
C ASP A 38 -14.57 19.68 2.00
N GLU A 39 -13.94 19.29 0.91
CA GLU A 39 -14.64 18.78 -0.27
C GLU A 39 -15.24 17.40 0.01
N LEU A 40 -14.51 16.50 0.66
CA LEU A 40 -14.99 15.17 1.06
C LEU A 40 -16.17 15.28 2.03
N GLU A 41 -16.14 16.20 2.99
CA GLU A 41 -17.25 16.48 3.89
C GLU A 41 -18.50 16.93 3.09
N ARG A 42 -18.36 17.91 2.19
CA ARG A 42 -19.46 18.37 1.32
C ARG A 42 -20.03 17.26 0.45
N MET A 43 -19.18 16.34 -0.02
CA MET A 43 -19.58 15.17 -0.80
C MET A 43 -20.15 14.04 0.05
N GLN A 44 -20.20 14.20 1.38
CA GLN A 44 -20.64 13.18 2.34
C GLN A 44 -19.83 11.87 2.24
N VAL A 45 -18.53 11.98 2.06
CA VAL A 45 -17.61 10.83 2.09
C VAL A 45 -17.34 10.49 3.55
N PHE A 46 -17.86 9.37 4.01
CA PHE A 46 -17.82 8.98 5.44
C PHE A 46 -16.42 8.64 5.96
N TYR A 47 -15.52 8.16 5.09
CA TYR A 47 -14.16 7.87 5.50
C TYR A 47 -13.18 7.85 4.31
N VAL A 48 -11.92 8.02 4.63
CA VAL A 48 -10.79 7.94 3.71
C VAL A 48 -9.77 6.91 4.19
N ASN A 49 -9.25 6.10 3.26
CA ASN A 49 -8.11 5.22 3.54
C ASN A 49 -6.82 5.98 3.24
N ILE A 50 -6.06 6.34 4.25
CA ILE A 50 -4.77 6.99 4.12
C ILE A 50 -3.66 5.94 3.97
N GLY A 51 -2.83 6.15 2.97
CA GLY A 51 -1.66 5.33 2.68
C GLY A 51 -0.54 6.16 2.07
N GLY A 52 0.17 5.56 1.15
CA GLY A 52 1.28 6.15 0.43
C GLY A 52 2.59 5.44 0.71
N GLY A 53 3.66 6.20 0.99
CA GLY A 53 4.87 5.66 1.59
C GLY A 53 4.60 5.22 3.02
N GLU A 54 5.11 5.97 3.97
CA GLU A 54 4.70 5.82 5.37
C GLU A 54 4.03 7.13 5.80
N PRO A 55 2.70 7.17 5.96
CA PRO A 55 2.00 8.43 6.21
C PRO A 55 2.44 9.11 7.50
N THR A 56 2.81 8.33 8.52
CA THR A 56 3.22 8.88 9.83
C THR A 56 4.58 9.59 9.83
N VAL A 57 5.38 9.49 8.75
CA VAL A 57 6.62 10.27 8.64
C VAL A 57 6.38 11.68 8.07
N ARG A 58 5.20 11.94 7.54
CA ARG A 58 4.79 13.28 7.11
C ARG A 58 4.62 14.18 8.35
N PRO A 59 5.26 15.36 8.39
CA PRO A 59 5.29 16.17 9.63
C PRO A 59 3.91 16.60 10.12
N ASP A 60 3.01 16.94 9.21
CA ASP A 60 1.64 17.42 9.45
C ASP A 60 0.59 16.27 9.46
N PHE A 61 1.03 14.99 9.51
CA PHE A 61 0.13 13.83 9.51
C PHE A 61 -0.98 13.93 10.56
N TRP A 62 -0.61 14.25 11.80
CA TRP A 62 -1.57 14.34 12.88
C TRP A 62 -2.54 15.50 12.74
N GLU A 63 -2.07 16.61 12.19
CA GLU A 63 -2.90 17.79 11.92
C GLU A 63 -3.96 17.47 10.86
N ILE A 64 -3.57 16.75 9.80
CA ILE A 64 -4.49 16.29 8.75
C ILE A 64 -5.52 15.30 9.31
N VAL A 65 -5.10 14.35 10.16
CA VAL A 65 -6.02 13.38 10.78
C VAL A 65 -7.02 14.06 11.69
N ASP A 66 -6.57 14.98 12.56
CA ASP A 66 -7.45 15.72 13.45
C ASP A 66 -8.44 16.59 12.67
N TYR A 67 -7.98 17.25 11.62
CA TYR A 67 -8.84 18.06 10.76
C TYR A 67 -9.92 17.19 10.10
N ALA A 68 -9.56 16.05 9.51
CA ALA A 68 -10.52 15.14 8.88
C ALA A 68 -11.59 14.65 9.86
N THR A 69 -11.16 14.18 11.05
CA THR A 69 -12.10 13.65 12.04
C THR A 69 -13.00 14.73 12.65
N SER A 70 -12.52 15.98 12.76
CA SER A 70 -13.35 17.13 13.18
C SER A 70 -14.37 17.56 12.12
N HIS A 71 -14.16 17.20 10.85
CA HIS A 71 -15.04 17.46 9.70
C HIS A 71 -15.88 16.22 9.31
N SER A 72 -16.14 15.33 10.25
CA SER A 72 -16.97 14.13 10.04
C SER A 72 -16.43 13.15 8.98
N VAL A 73 -15.16 13.26 8.61
CA VAL A 73 -14.47 12.32 7.71
C VAL A 73 -13.63 11.37 8.53
N GLY A 74 -14.10 10.14 8.72
CA GLY A 74 -13.37 9.10 9.41
C GLY A 74 -12.07 8.74 8.68
N VAL A 75 -11.02 8.41 9.42
CA VAL A 75 -9.70 8.09 8.87
C VAL A 75 -9.36 6.64 9.16
N LYS A 76 -9.07 5.89 8.12
CA LYS A 76 -8.41 4.61 8.21
C LYS A 76 -7.02 4.75 7.59
N PHE A 77 -5.96 4.35 8.29
CA PHE A 77 -4.64 4.44 7.71
C PHE A 77 -3.82 3.17 7.86
N SER A 78 -2.95 2.94 6.88
CA SER A 78 -2.00 1.82 6.87
C SER A 78 -0.62 2.34 7.22
N THR A 79 0.07 1.66 8.13
CA THR A 79 1.41 2.05 8.58
C THR A 79 2.31 0.83 8.79
N ASN A 80 3.60 1.04 8.65
CA ASN A 80 4.61 0.05 9.03
C ASN A 80 4.94 0.08 10.55
N GLY A 81 4.30 0.98 11.30
CA GLY A 81 4.41 1.06 12.75
C GLY A 81 5.61 1.86 13.28
N VAL A 82 6.44 2.46 12.41
CA VAL A 82 7.69 3.10 12.82
C VAL A 82 7.48 4.24 13.83
N LYS A 83 6.40 5.02 13.69
CA LYS A 83 6.05 6.16 14.55
C LYS A 83 4.95 5.85 15.56
N LEU A 84 4.48 4.60 15.65
CA LEU A 84 3.50 4.21 16.66
C LEU A 84 4.17 3.99 18.03
N THR A 85 4.49 5.09 18.70
CA THR A 85 4.93 5.11 20.11
C THR A 85 3.76 4.84 21.05
N PRO A 86 4.00 4.57 22.35
CA PRO A 86 2.93 4.48 23.34
C PRO A 86 2.02 5.71 23.38
N GLU A 87 2.57 6.91 23.25
CA GLU A 87 1.80 8.17 23.23
C GLU A 87 0.93 8.28 21.99
N ALA A 88 1.47 7.90 20.81
CA ALA A 88 0.70 7.85 19.57
C ALA A 88 -0.44 6.82 19.65
N ALA A 89 -0.19 5.68 20.27
CA ALA A 89 -1.20 4.65 20.48
C ALA A 89 -2.34 5.12 21.38
N VAL A 90 -2.03 5.81 22.50
CA VAL A 90 -3.02 6.42 23.38
C VAL A 90 -3.86 7.46 22.65
N ARG A 91 -3.23 8.31 21.83
CA ARG A 91 -3.95 9.30 20.99
C ARG A 91 -4.93 8.62 20.03
N LEU A 92 -4.50 7.53 19.37
CA LEU A 92 -5.34 6.78 18.44
C LEU A 92 -6.50 6.10 19.16
N ALA A 93 -6.24 5.47 20.30
CA ALA A 93 -7.28 4.79 21.09
C ALA A 93 -8.35 5.74 21.65
N ALA A 94 -8.03 7.04 21.76
CA ALA A 94 -8.96 8.07 22.22
C ALA A 94 -9.86 8.64 21.10
N ASN A 95 -9.68 8.22 19.85
CA ASN A 95 -10.43 8.74 18.68
C ASN A 95 -11.20 7.61 17.98
N ASP A 96 -12.50 7.56 18.18
CA ASP A 96 -13.39 6.53 17.60
C ASP A 96 -13.52 6.64 16.06
N TYR A 97 -13.09 7.74 15.46
CA TYR A 97 -13.14 7.97 14.01
C TYR A 97 -11.84 7.56 13.30
N VAL A 98 -10.89 6.99 14.03
CA VAL A 98 -9.61 6.55 13.46
C VAL A 98 -9.47 5.04 13.55
N ASP A 99 -9.17 4.41 12.42
CA ASP A 99 -8.87 2.98 12.29
C ASP A 99 -7.43 2.78 11.80
N VAL A 100 -6.70 1.84 12.38
CA VAL A 100 -5.28 1.60 12.09
C VAL A 100 -5.09 0.23 11.48
N GLN A 101 -4.26 0.15 10.45
CA GLN A 101 -3.79 -1.11 9.87
C GLN A 101 -2.27 -1.21 9.98
N ILE A 102 -1.80 -2.19 10.74
CA ILE A 102 -0.38 -2.52 10.82
C ILE A 102 -0.01 -3.48 9.71
N SER A 103 1.00 -3.13 8.97
CA SER A 103 1.49 -3.93 7.85
C SER A 103 2.53 -4.95 8.29
N LEU A 104 2.25 -6.24 8.09
CA LEU A 104 3.14 -7.36 8.40
C LEU A 104 3.01 -8.43 7.31
N ASP A 105 4.09 -8.76 6.59
CA ASP A 105 4.06 -9.72 5.47
C ASP A 105 4.86 -10.99 5.74
N GLY A 106 5.23 -11.24 6.97
CA GLY A 106 5.80 -12.49 7.46
C GLY A 106 5.42 -12.71 8.91
N ALA A 107 4.94 -13.90 9.25
CA ALA A 107 4.66 -14.28 10.64
C ALA A 107 5.94 -14.56 11.43
N THR A 108 7.08 -14.52 10.77
CA THR A 108 8.43 -14.58 11.37
C THR A 108 9.27 -13.40 10.89
N ALA A 109 10.27 -13.01 11.69
CA ALA A 109 11.19 -11.94 11.33
C ALA A 109 11.93 -12.24 10.01
N GLU A 110 12.29 -13.49 9.75
CA GLU A 110 12.97 -13.90 8.53
C GLU A 110 12.13 -13.58 7.28
N VAL A 111 10.86 -13.98 7.25
CA VAL A 111 9.98 -13.77 6.10
C VAL A 111 9.59 -12.31 5.98
N ASN A 112 9.23 -11.66 7.08
CA ASN A 112 8.81 -10.26 7.05
C ASN A 112 9.95 -9.32 6.63
N ASP A 113 11.13 -9.49 7.21
CA ASP A 113 12.27 -8.64 6.95
C ASP A 113 12.86 -8.86 5.53
N TYR A 114 12.69 -10.06 4.98
CA TYR A 114 12.99 -10.32 3.57
C TYR A 114 12.12 -9.44 2.65
N ILE A 115 10.83 -9.33 2.93
CA ILE A 115 9.87 -8.58 2.11
C ILE A 115 9.96 -7.08 2.39
N ARG A 116 9.97 -6.67 3.66
CA ARG A 116 9.83 -5.27 4.08
C ARG A 116 11.13 -4.57 4.45
N GLY A 117 12.13 -5.33 4.88
CA GLY A 117 13.43 -4.80 5.27
C GLY A 117 13.78 -5.11 6.72
N PRO A 118 15.07 -4.99 7.06
CA PRO A 118 15.59 -5.37 8.37
C PRO A 118 14.84 -4.70 9.52
N ARG A 119 14.52 -5.48 10.56
CA ARG A 119 13.83 -5.08 11.79
C ARG A 119 12.41 -4.52 11.58
N SER A 120 11.83 -4.71 10.41
CA SER A 120 10.45 -4.32 10.17
C SER A 120 9.45 -5.20 10.93
N TYR A 121 9.81 -6.48 11.17
CA TYR A 121 9.03 -7.39 12.02
C TYR A 121 8.93 -6.86 13.45
N ASP A 122 10.06 -6.62 14.12
CA ASP A 122 10.10 -6.12 15.49
C ASP A 122 9.37 -4.77 15.63
N THR A 123 9.47 -3.93 14.60
CA THR A 123 8.78 -2.63 14.56
C THR A 123 7.27 -2.81 14.53
N ALA A 124 6.75 -3.70 13.69
CA ALA A 124 5.32 -3.98 13.60
C ALA A 124 4.78 -4.64 14.89
N MET A 125 5.50 -5.62 15.44
CA MET A 125 5.11 -6.28 16.70
C MET A 125 5.06 -5.28 17.87
N ARG A 126 6.07 -4.41 18.01
CA ARG A 126 6.06 -3.34 19.01
C ARG A 126 4.87 -2.38 18.80
N ALA A 127 4.58 -2.00 17.57
CA ALA A 127 3.45 -1.11 17.27
C ALA A 127 2.11 -1.73 17.66
N MET A 128 1.89 -3.01 17.35
CA MET A 128 0.69 -3.74 17.79
C MET A 128 0.62 -3.84 19.31
N GLY A 129 1.75 -4.10 19.98
CA GLY A 129 1.82 -4.09 21.46
C GLY A 129 1.38 -2.75 22.04
N ASN A 130 1.88 -1.64 21.50
CA ASN A 130 1.51 -0.29 21.97
C ASN A 130 0.01 -0.02 21.76
N LEU A 131 -0.58 -0.43 20.62
CA LEU A 131 -2.01 -0.26 20.35
C LEU A 131 -2.87 -1.09 21.34
N ARG A 132 -2.50 -2.36 21.56
CA ARG A 132 -3.17 -3.23 22.52
C ARG A 132 -3.11 -2.65 23.93
N ASP A 133 -1.92 -2.23 24.38
CA ASP A 133 -1.68 -1.72 25.72
C ASP A 133 -2.37 -0.37 25.96
N ALA A 134 -2.58 0.41 24.89
CA ALA A 134 -3.42 1.62 24.90
C ALA A 134 -4.92 1.32 24.91
N GLY A 135 -5.33 0.06 24.77
CA GLY A 135 -6.74 -0.35 24.73
C GLY A 135 -7.44 -0.08 23.40
N MET A 136 -6.68 0.15 22.32
CA MET A 136 -7.27 0.34 21.01
C MET A 136 -7.97 -0.95 20.54
N LYS A 137 -9.24 -0.83 20.19
CA LYS A 137 -10.04 -1.93 19.67
C LYS A 137 -10.10 -1.88 18.16
N ASN A 138 -10.29 -3.05 17.55
CA ASN A 138 -10.57 -3.18 16.12
C ASN A 138 -9.47 -2.68 15.15
N PHE A 139 -8.23 -2.51 15.58
CA PHE A 139 -7.14 -2.29 14.64
C PHE A 139 -6.87 -3.57 13.82
N LYS A 140 -6.22 -3.42 12.66
CA LYS A 140 -6.03 -4.53 11.72
C LYS A 140 -4.56 -4.91 11.61
N LEU A 141 -4.32 -6.21 11.52
CA LEU A 141 -3.10 -6.78 10.99
C LEU A 141 -3.29 -7.01 9.49
N SER A 142 -2.58 -6.27 8.64
CA SER A 142 -2.74 -6.32 7.18
C SER A 142 -1.57 -7.03 6.52
N VAL A 143 -1.88 -8.08 5.77
CA VAL A 143 -0.93 -8.96 5.08
C VAL A 143 -1.17 -8.90 3.58
N VAL A 144 -0.10 -8.74 2.80
CA VAL A 144 -0.12 -8.99 1.35
C VAL A 144 0.26 -10.45 1.12
N CYS A 145 -0.69 -11.26 0.66
CA CYS A 145 -0.47 -12.68 0.40
C CYS A 145 0.55 -12.89 -0.72
N THR A 146 1.57 -13.67 -0.42
CA THR A 146 2.66 -14.02 -1.32
C THR A 146 2.94 -15.53 -1.25
N ARG A 147 3.69 -16.04 -2.22
CA ARG A 147 4.14 -17.44 -2.23
C ARG A 147 4.86 -17.85 -0.93
N THR A 148 5.57 -16.92 -0.30
CA THR A 148 6.39 -17.17 0.88
C THR A 148 5.61 -17.15 2.19
N ASN A 149 4.46 -16.48 2.23
CA ASN A 149 3.73 -16.27 3.49
C ASN A 149 2.36 -16.96 3.56
N ILE A 150 1.81 -17.44 2.45
CA ILE A 150 0.58 -18.28 2.50
C ILE A 150 0.72 -19.48 3.44
N PRO A 151 1.87 -20.18 3.50
CA PRO A 151 2.04 -21.27 4.49
C PRO A 151 2.00 -20.83 5.96
N GLN A 152 1.94 -19.53 6.24
CA GLN A 152 1.93 -18.96 7.58
C GLN A 152 0.56 -18.37 7.99
N LEU A 153 -0.53 -18.65 7.27
CA LEU A 153 -1.85 -18.06 7.51
C LEU A 153 -2.36 -18.29 8.93
N ASP A 154 -2.23 -19.50 9.45
CA ASP A 154 -2.64 -19.83 10.83
C ASP A 154 -1.83 -19.04 11.86
N GLU A 155 -0.54 -18.84 11.61
CA GLU A 155 0.33 -18.07 12.47
C GLU A 155 -0.01 -16.57 12.44
N PHE A 156 -0.37 -16.01 11.28
CA PHE A 156 -0.90 -14.64 11.22
C PHE A 156 -2.20 -14.49 11.99
N LYS A 157 -3.09 -15.48 11.91
CA LYS A 157 -4.35 -15.48 12.68
C LYS A 157 -4.05 -15.52 14.18
N ARG A 158 -3.14 -16.40 14.61
CA ARG A 158 -2.70 -16.48 16.00
C ARG A 158 -2.11 -15.15 16.50
N ILE A 159 -1.24 -14.53 15.71
CA ILE A 159 -0.67 -13.20 16.05
C ILE A 159 -1.78 -12.15 16.14
N ALA A 160 -2.70 -12.10 15.19
CA ALA A 160 -3.80 -11.14 15.21
C ALA A 160 -4.64 -11.31 16.48
N ASP A 161 -5.00 -12.54 16.85
CA ASP A 161 -5.78 -12.84 18.04
C ASP A 161 -5.05 -12.48 19.35
N GLU A 162 -3.74 -12.77 19.41
CA GLU A 162 -2.91 -12.44 20.58
C GLU A 162 -2.86 -10.93 20.88
N TYR A 163 -2.86 -10.11 19.81
CA TYR A 163 -2.84 -8.66 19.94
C TYR A 163 -4.22 -8.01 19.95
N GLY A 164 -5.29 -8.78 19.76
CA GLY A 164 -6.66 -8.26 19.65
C GLY A 164 -6.90 -7.50 18.34
N ALA A 165 -6.13 -7.83 17.30
CA ALA A 165 -6.28 -7.28 15.97
C ALA A 165 -7.19 -8.15 15.10
N GLN A 166 -7.85 -7.54 14.11
CA GLN A 166 -8.53 -8.29 13.06
C GLN A 166 -7.57 -8.56 11.90
N LEU A 167 -7.44 -9.80 11.49
CA LEU A 167 -6.60 -10.15 10.34
C LEU A 167 -7.25 -9.66 9.04
N ARG A 168 -6.45 -8.99 8.21
CA ARG A 168 -6.84 -8.55 6.86
C ARG A 168 -5.86 -9.07 5.84
N LEU A 169 -6.34 -9.85 4.88
CA LEU A 169 -5.54 -10.37 3.78
C LEU A 169 -5.79 -9.57 2.50
N THR A 170 -4.72 -9.30 1.77
CA THR A 170 -4.77 -8.62 0.49
C THR A 170 -3.91 -9.34 -0.55
N ARG A 171 -4.23 -9.14 -1.81
CA ARG A 171 -3.53 -9.76 -2.93
C ARG A 171 -2.28 -8.98 -3.33
N LEU A 172 -1.18 -9.65 -3.61
CA LEU A 172 -0.04 -9.07 -4.31
C LEU A 172 -0.48 -8.56 -5.70
N ARG A 173 0.07 -7.44 -6.14
CA ARG A 173 -0.18 -6.87 -7.48
C ARG A 173 1.12 -6.71 -8.26
N PRO A 174 1.12 -6.96 -9.57
CA PRO A 174 2.27 -6.74 -10.45
C PRO A 174 2.41 -5.24 -10.80
N SER A 175 2.41 -4.36 -9.80
CA SER A 175 2.53 -2.91 -9.94
C SER A 175 3.62 -2.35 -9.06
N GLY A 176 4.21 -1.22 -9.44
CA GLY A 176 5.36 -0.64 -8.76
C GLY A 176 6.52 -1.65 -8.67
N ARG A 177 7.21 -1.70 -7.52
CA ARG A 177 8.26 -2.71 -7.28
C ARG A 177 7.71 -4.15 -7.22
N GLY A 178 6.41 -4.30 -6.95
CA GLY A 178 5.76 -5.60 -7.01
C GLY A 178 5.84 -6.27 -8.37
N ALA A 179 5.95 -5.50 -9.46
CA ALA A 179 6.15 -6.02 -10.80
C ALA A 179 7.52 -6.73 -10.96
N ASP A 180 8.56 -6.21 -10.32
CA ASP A 180 9.92 -6.76 -10.41
C ASP A 180 10.06 -8.13 -9.71
N VAL A 181 9.18 -8.41 -8.76
CA VAL A 181 9.19 -9.65 -7.95
C VAL A 181 7.95 -10.52 -8.17
N TRP A 182 7.14 -10.17 -9.16
CA TRP A 182 5.89 -10.88 -9.43
C TRP A 182 6.10 -12.37 -9.67
N ASP A 183 7.01 -12.74 -10.55
CA ASP A 183 7.30 -14.14 -10.89
C ASP A 183 7.79 -14.96 -9.70
N GLU A 184 8.46 -14.30 -8.74
CA GLU A 184 9.01 -14.93 -7.56
C GLU A 184 7.99 -15.05 -6.43
N LEU A 185 7.18 -13.99 -6.22
CA LEU A 185 6.36 -13.86 -5.01
C LEU A 185 4.86 -14.11 -5.22
N HIS A 186 4.33 -14.11 -6.45
CA HIS A 186 2.91 -14.40 -6.61
C HIS A 186 2.60 -15.85 -6.22
N PRO A 187 1.45 -16.11 -5.57
CA PRO A 187 1.07 -17.44 -5.14
C PRO A 187 0.94 -18.42 -6.30
N THR A 188 1.32 -19.67 -6.08
CA THR A 188 1.04 -20.75 -7.04
C THR A 188 -0.47 -21.05 -7.08
N LYS A 189 -0.89 -21.79 -8.11
CA LYS A 189 -2.29 -22.18 -8.24
C LYS A 189 -2.77 -23.03 -7.05
N GLU A 190 -1.91 -23.91 -6.56
CA GLU A 190 -2.16 -24.73 -5.37
C GLU A 190 -2.33 -23.86 -4.14
N GLN A 191 -1.44 -22.90 -3.94
CA GLN A 191 -1.52 -21.94 -2.83
C GLN A 191 -2.74 -21.02 -2.91
N GLN A 192 -3.18 -20.64 -4.11
CA GLN A 192 -4.44 -19.92 -4.26
C GLN A 192 -5.64 -20.76 -3.85
N ARG A 193 -5.62 -22.06 -4.11
CA ARG A 193 -6.65 -22.99 -3.64
C ARG A 193 -6.60 -23.14 -2.12
N GLU A 194 -5.42 -23.30 -1.54
CA GLU A 194 -5.23 -23.33 -0.07
C GLU A 194 -5.75 -22.06 0.59
N LEU A 195 -5.40 -20.90 0.03
CA LEU A 195 -5.88 -19.60 0.51
C LEU A 195 -7.41 -19.52 0.45
N TYR A 196 -8.03 -19.96 -0.65
CA TYR A 196 -9.48 -19.98 -0.78
C TYR A 196 -10.14 -20.86 0.28
N ASP A 197 -9.68 -22.10 0.41
CA ASP A 197 -10.23 -23.07 1.38
C ASP A 197 -10.05 -22.54 2.82
N TRP A 198 -8.90 -21.93 3.11
CA TRP A 198 -8.62 -21.31 4.40
C TRP A 198 -9.54 -20.09 4.67
N LEU A 199 -9.77 -19.21 3.69
CA LEU A 199 -10.69 -18.07 3.81
C LEU A 199 -12.14 -18.51 4.03
N VAL A 200 -12.58 -19.56 3.35
CA VAL A 200 -13.92 -20.15 3.55
C VAL A 200 -14.06 -20.71 4.97
N ALA A 201 -13.03 -21.37 5.49
CA ALA A 201 -13.05 -21.93 6.85
C ALA A 201 -13.10 -20.87 7.95
N HIS A 202 -12.52 -19.68 7.72
CA HIS A 202 -12.47 -18.58 8.72
C HIS A 202 -13.61 -17.56 8.54
N GLY A 203 -14.32 -17.59 7.42
CA GLY A 203 -15.50 -16.76 7.18
C GLY A 203 -15.30 -15.26 7.45
N GLU A 204 -16.15 -14.68 8.29
CA GLU A 204 -16.13 -13.24 8.61
C GLU A 204 -15.04 -12.82 9.61
N ASP A 205 -14.34 -13.77 10.23
CA ASP A 205 -13.25 -13.47 11.17
C ASP A 205 -12.03 -12.85 10.47
N VAL A 206 -11.95 -12.99 9.15
CA VAL A 206 -10.85 -12.49 8.34
C VAL A 206 -11.38 -11.55 7.24
N LEU A 207 -10.82 -10.35 7.20
CA LEU A 207 -11.15 -9.39 6.14
C LEU A 207 -10.36 -9.73 4.87
N THR A 208 -11.05 -9.86 3.74
CA THR A 208 -10.42 -10.17 2.46
C THR A 208 -10.04 -8.92 1.64
N GLY A 209 -10.25 -7.73 2.17
CA GLY A 209 -10.05 -6.52 1.38
C GLY A 209 -10.87 -6.56 0.09
N ASP A 210 -10.32 -6.10 -1.01
CA ASP A 210 -11.03 -5.81 -2.26
C ASP A 210 -10.61 -6.68 -3.45
N SER A 211 -9.96 -7.81 -3.23
CA SER A 211 -9.13 -8.33 -4.33
C SER A 211 -9.16 -9.82 -4.58
N PHE A 212 -9.90 -10.58 -3.82
CA PHE A 212 -9.95 -12.03 -3.97
C PHE A 212 -11.20 -12.56 -4.69
N PHE A 213 -11.96 -11.68 -5.35
CA PHE A 213 -13.14 -12.10 -6.10
C PHE A 213 -12.85 -13.13 -7.21
N HIS A 214 -11.63 -13.20 -7.74
CA HIS A 214 -11.23 -14.24 -8.68
C HIS A 214 -11.21 -15.64 -8.01
N LEU A 215 -10.90 -15.73 -6.71
CA LEU A 215 -10.91 -16.98 -5.97
C LEU A 215 -12.34 -17.52 -5.76
N SER A 216 -13.35 -16.64 -5.75
CA SER A 216 -14.74 -17.07 -5.68
C SER A 216 -15.18 -18.01 -6.81
N ALA A 217 -14.40 -18.08 -7.88
CA ALA A 217 -14.62 -19.07 -8.94
C ALA A 217 -14.20 -20.51 -8.56
N TYR A 218 -13.61 -20.74 -7.39
CA TYR A 218 -13.40 -22.11 -6.86
C TYR A 218 -14.68 -22.71 -6.27
N GLY A 219 -15.63 -21.90 -5.81
CA GLY A 219 -16.85 -22.35 -5.18
C GLY A 219 -17.74 -21.20 -4.75
N ASP A 220 -17.95 -21.05 -3.44
CA ASP A 220 -18.77 -19.98 -2.88
C ASP A 220 -18.09 -18.62 -2.98
N SER A 221 -18.91 -17.56 -3.07
CA SER A 221 -18.40 -16.19 -3.04
C SER A 221 -17.79 -15.87 -1.68
N LEU A 222 -16.56 -15.35 -1.69
CA LEU A 222 -15.92 -14.85 -0.49
C LEU A 222 -16.62 -13.56 -0.01
N PRO A 223 -16.63 -13.29 1.32
CA PRO A 223 -17.13 -12.02 1.84
C PRO A 223 -16.41 -10.83 1.20
N GLY A 224 -17.14 -9.75 0.94
CA GLY A 224 -16.60 -8.51 0.42
C GLY A 224 -17.06 -8.14 -0.97
N LEU A 225 -16.27 -7.32 -1.66
CA LEU A 225 -16.64 -6.80 -2.97
C LEU A 225 -16.38 -7.84 -4.06
N ASN A 226 -17.43 -8.28 -4.73
CA ASN A 226 -17.38 -9.30 -5.78
C ASN A 226 -17.23 -8.72 -7.19
N LEU A 227 -16.76 -7.48 -7.31
CA LEU A 227 -16.51 -6.82 -8.60
C LEU A 227 -15.41 -5.78 -8.47
N CYS A 228 -14.80 -5.43 -9.61
CA CYS A 228 -13.83 -4.36 -9.66
C CYS A 228 -14.47 -3.01 -9.30
N GLY A 229 -14.00 -2.40 -8.20
CA GLY A 229 -14.51 -1.12 -7.69
C GLY A 229 -13.93 0.13 -8.37
N ALA A 230 -12.96 -0.04 -9.27
CA ALA A 230 -12.23 1.05 -9.90
C ALA A 230 -13.15 2.08 -10.57
N GLY A 231 -13.03 3.36 -10.19
CA GLY A 231 -13.86 4.45 -10.70
C GLY A 231 -15.33 4.38 -10.34
N ARG A 232 -15.78 3.33 -9.62
CA ARG A 232 -17.17 3.08 -9.22
C ARG A 232 -17.40 3.37 -7.74
N VAL A 233 -16.60 2.75 -6.89
CA VAL A 233 -16.63 2.88 -5.43
C VAL A 233 -15.24 3.11 -4.83
N VAL A 234 -14.21 2.94 -5.64
CA VAL A 234 -12.81 3.10 -5.26
C VAL A 234 -12.11 4.02 -6.27
N CYS A 235 -11.28 4.91 -5.76
CA CYS A 235 -10.28 5.68 -6.51
C CYS A 235 -9.10 5.99 -5.60
N LEU A 236 -8.04 6.55 -6.17
CA LEU A 236 -6.86 7.02 -5.46
C LEU A 236 -6.68 8.51 -5.70
N ILE A 237 -6.34 9.26 -4.66
CA ILE A 237 -5.63 10.54 -4.77
C ILE A 237 -4.19 10.27 -4.36
N ASP A 238 -3.25 10.59 -5.21
CA ASP A 238 -1.83 10.43 -4.92
C ASP A 238 -1.23 11.67 -4.21
N PRO A 239 0.02 11.61 -3.74
CA PRO A 239 0.61 12.73 -2.99
C PRO A 239 0.72 14.05 -3.76
N VAL A 240 0.74 14.05 -5.10
CA VAL A 240 0.81 15.25 -5.92
C VAL A 240 -0.57 15.71 -6.43
N GLY A 241 -1.63 15.05 -5.97
CA GLY A 241 -3.01 15.40 -6.27
C GLY A 241 -3.59 14.74 -7.52
N ASP A 242 -2.85 13.85 -8.18
CA ASP A 242 -3.37 13.07 -9.29
C ASP A 242 -4.40 12.06 -8.83
N VAL A 243 -5.49 11.94 -9.58
CA VAL A 243 -6.61 11.05 -9.26
C VAL A 243 -6.63 9.87 -10.20
N TYR A 244 -6.46 8.66 -9.66
CA TYR A 244 -6.47 7.42 -10.45
C TYR A 244 -7.71 6.59 -10.15
N ALA A 245 -8.13 5.79 -11.13
CA ALA A 245 -9.31 4.95 -11.01
C ALA A 245 -9.22 3.90 -9.89
N CYS A 246 -8.01 3.50 -9.50
CA CYS A 246 -7.79 2.46 -8.49
C CYS A 246 -6.41 2.66 -7.83
N PRO A 247 -6.27 2.43 -6.51
CA PRO A 247 -4.98 2.52 -5.82
C PRO A 247 -3.93 1.52 -6.34
N PHE A 248 -4.34 0.50 -7.05
CA PHE A 248 -3.45 -0.49 -7.66
C PHE A 248 -3.18 -0.26 -9.14
N ALA A 249 -3.72 0.81 -9.73
CA ALA A 249 -3.59 1.16 -11.14
C ALA A 249 -3.04 2.58 -11.31
N ILE A 250 -1.86 2.81 -10.73
CA ILE A 250 -1.14 4.09 -10.85
C ILE A 250 -0.42 4.07 -12.21
N HIS A 251 -1.09 4.59 -13.23
CA HIS A 251 -0.60 4.65 -14.61
C HIS A 251 -1.44 5.64 -15.41
N ASP A 252 -0.87 6.26 -16.45
CA ASP A 252 -1.54 7.29 -17.26
C ASP A 252 -2.88 6.83 -17.85
N GLU A 253 -2.98 5.56 -18.23
CA GLU A 253 -4.25 4.96 -18.74
C GLU A 253 -5.39 5.04 -17.70
N PHE A 254 -5.08 5.19 -16.43
CA PHE A 254 -6.05 5.23 -15.33
C PHE A 254 -6.06 6.57 -14.60
N LEU A 255 -5.37 7.57 -15.15
CA LEU A 255 -5.39 8.94 -14.64
C LEU A 255 -6.71 9.61 -15.05
N ALA A 256 -7.46 10.09 -14.06
CA ALA A 256 -8.78 10.68 -14.24
C ALA A 256 -8.75 12.22 -14.23
N GLY A 257 -7.73 12.84 -13.64
CA GLY A 257 -7.54 14.28 -13.46
C GLY A 257 -6.67 14.58 -12.24
N ASN A 258 -6.59 15.85 -11.84
CA ASN A 258 -5.84 16.29 -10.66
C ASN A 258 -6.73 17.16 -9.77
N VAL A 259 -6.61 17.02 -8.44
CA VAL A 259 -7.43 17.79 -7.46
C VAL A 259 -7.17 19.30 -7.52
N ARG A 260 -6.04 19.74 -8.09
CA ARG A 260 -5.71 21.17 -8.29
C ARG A 260 -6.41 21.79 -9.51
N GLU A 261 -7.04 20.96 -10.36
CA GLU A 261 -7.82 21.46 -11.50
C GLU A 261 -9.09 22.16 -11.04
N PRO A 262 -9.63 23.11 -11.83
CA PRO A 262 -10.90 23.74 -11.50
C PRO A 262 -12.02 22.73 -11.25
N GLY A 263 -12.69 22.84 -10.10
CA GLY A 263 -13.76 21.93 -9.68
C GLY A 263 -13.27 20.80 -8.76
N GLY A 264 -11.97 20.67 -8.55
CA GLY A 264 -11.36 19.79 -7.55
C GLY A 264 -11.66 18.31 -7.72
N PHE A 265 -11.58 17.56 -6.63
CA PHE A 265 -11.86 16.13 -6.62
C PHE A 265 -13.30 15.80 -7.02
N GLN A 266 -14.27 16.62 -6.63
CA GLN A 266 -15.69 16.41 -6.96
C GLN A 266 -15.89 16.34 -8.47
N ASP A 267 -15.32 17.29 -9.20
CA ASP A 267 -15.45 17.32 -10.66
C ASP A 267 -14.75 16.13 -11.32
N VAL A 268 -13.55 15.76 -10.85
CA VAL A 268 -12.89 14.55 -11.32
C VAL A 268 -13.76 13.32 -11.08
N TRP A 269 -14.32 13.14 -9.87
CA TRP A 269 -15.15 12.00 -9.53
C TRP A 269 -16.43 11.92 -10.37
N GLN A 270 -17.08 13.07 -10.61
CA GLN A 270 -18.38 13.12 -11.29
C GLN A 270 -18.27 13.18 -12.81
N LYS A 271 -17.27 13.89 -13.35
CA LYS A 271 -17.23 14.29 -14.76
C LYS A 271 -16.12 13.59 -15.57
N SER A 272 -15.16 12.93 -14.94
CA SER A 272 -14.07 12.25 -15.67
C SER A 272 -14.65 11.23 -16.66
N ALA A 273 -14.27 11.37 -17.94
CA ALA A 273 -14.67 10.43 -18.99
C ALA A 273 -14.19 9.00 -18.69
N LEU A 274 -13.04 8.85 -18.03
CA LEU A 274 -12.54 7.55 -17.59
C LEU A 274 -13.49 6.91 -16.58
N PHE A 275 -13.89 7.66 -15.55
CA PHE A 275 -14.78 7.13 -14.50
C PHE A 275 -16.17 6.84 -15.06
N GLN A 276 -16.70 7.67 -15.97
CA GLN A 276 -17.97 7.40 -16.64
C GLN A 276 -17.90 6.07 -17.41
N ARG A 277 -16.87 5.85 -18.22
CA ARG A 277 -16.68 4.57 -18.94
C ARG A 277 -16.57 3.37 -18.00
N LEU A 278 -15.84 3.50 -16.88
CA LEU A 278 -15.72 2.41 -15.90
C LEU A 278 -17.04 2.09 -15.16
N ARG A 279 -17.96 3.05 -15.08
CA ARG A 279 -19.29 2.85 -14.48
C ARG A 279 -20.28 2.20 -15.41
N GLU A 280 -20.06 2.29 -16.71
CA GLU A 280 -20.89 1.59 -17.69
C GLU A 280 -20.76 0.07 -17.56
N PRO A 281 -21.82 -0.68 -17.87
CA PRO A 281 -21.75 -2.14 -17.92
C PRO A 281 -20.67 -2.59 -18.92
N GLN A 282 -19.73 -3.39 -18.45
CA GLN A 282 -18.69 -3.93 -19.30
C GLN A 282 -19.12 -5.29 -19.85
N SER A 283 -18.88 -5.55 -21.14
CA SER A 283 -19.01 -6.90 -21.68
C SER A 283 -17.94 -7.79 -21.06
N GLY A 284 -18.24 -9.07 -20.88
CA GLY A 284 -17.29 -10.02 -20.33
C GLY A 284 -16.13 -10.36 -21.29
N GLY A 285 -16.11 -9.84 -22.51
CA GLY A 285 -15.10 -10.16 -23.51
C GLY A 285 -14.90 -11.68 -23.64
N ALA A 286 -13.64 -12.12 -23.59
CA ALA A 286 -13.29 -13.55 -23.65
C ALA A 286 -13.83 -14.36 -22.45
N CYS A 287 -14.17 -13.71 -21.36
CA CYS A 287 -14.73 -14.35 -20.16
C CYS A 287 -16.27 -14.47 -20.22
N SER A 288 -16.97 -13.87 -21.18
CA SER A 288 -18.44 -13.81 -21.21
C SER A 288 -19.11 -15.17 -21.29
N SER A 289 -18.45 -16.17 -21.88
CA SER A 289 -18.92 -17.55 -21.95
C SER A 289 -18.52 -18.42 -20.75
N CYS A 290 -17.78 -17.87 -19.80
CA CYS A 290 -17.36 -18.62 -18.62
C CYS A 290 -18.50 -18.73 -17.61
N GLN A 291 -18.81 -19.94 -17.17
CA GLN A 291 -19.87 -20.20 -16.17
C GLN A 291 -19.66 -19.49 -14.83
N PHE A 292 -18.42 -19.04 -14.52
CA PHE A 292 -18.07 -18.32 -13.28
C PHE A 292 -18.01 -16.80 -13.48
N PHE A 293 -18.39 -16.30 -14.67
CA PHE A 293 -18.29 -14.85 -14.94
C PHE A 293 -19.11 -14.03 -13.96
N ASP A 294 -20.31 -14.51 -13.59
CA ASP A 294 -21.17 -13.81 -12.65
C ASP A 294 -20.59 -13.69 -11.24
N THR A 295 -19.71 -14.59 -10.86
CA THR A 295 -19.02 -14.57 -9.55
C THR A 295 -17.70 -13.82 -9.63
N CYS A 296 -16.88 -14.14 -10.62
CA CYS A 296 -15.51 -13.62 -10.77
C CYS A 296 -15.46 -12.25 -11.47
N LYS A 297 -16.44 -11.91 -12.32
CA LYS A 297 -16.50 -10.67 -13.14
C LYS A 297 -15.24 -10.38 -13.95
N GLY A 298 -14.47 -11.41 -14.29
CA GLY A 298 -13.24 -11.30 -15.07
C GLY A 298 -11.99 -10.88 -14.30
N GLY A 299 -12.07 -10.75 -12.99
CA GLY A 299 -10.90 -10.49 -12.15
C GLY A 299 -10.47 -9.03 -12.03
N CYS A 300 -9.23 -8.81 -11.60
CA CYS A 300 -8.69 -7.50 -11.25
C CYS A 300 -8.18 -6.74 -12.49
N MET A 301 -8.74 -5.56 -12.74
CA MET A 301 -8.32 -4.68 -13.85
C MET A 301 -6.82 -4.36 -13.79
N ALA A 302 -6.30 -3.97 -12.62
CA ALA A 302 -4.89 -3.63 -12.47
C ALA A 302 -3.99 -4.85 -12.72
N ALA A 303 -4.33 -6.03 -12.19
CA ALA A 303 -3.55 -7.24 -12.42
C ALA A 303 -3.47 -7.59 -13.91
N LYS A 304 -4.58 -7.49 -14.65
CA LYS A 304 -4.61 -7.71 -16.11
C LYS A 304 -3.73 -6.71 -16.84
N PHE A 305 -3.90 -5.43 -16.56
CA PHE A 305 -3.15 -4.37 -17.22
C PHE A 305 -1.64 -4.54 -17.06
N PHE A 306 -1.16 -4.65 -15.82
CA PHE A 306 0.28 -4.74 -15.55
C PHE A 306 0.92 -6.06 -16.00
N THR A 307 0.14 -7.09 -16.21
CA THR A 307 0.60 -8.33 -16.89
C THR A 307 0.39 -8.29 -18.41
N GLY A 308 -0.09 -7.16 -18.95
CA GLY A 308 -0.32 -6.95 -20.38
C GLY A 308 -1.50 -7.76 -20.94
N LEU A 309 -2.34 -8.33 -20.09
CA LEU A 309 -3.56 -8.97 -20.53
C LEU A 309 -4.63 -7.92 -20.90
N PRO A 310 -5.51 -8.19 -21.87
CA PRO A 310 -6.60 -7.28 -22.20
C PRO A 310 -7.55 -7.11 -21.02
N LEU A 311 -8.10 -5.89 -20.84
CA LEU A 311 -8.97 -5.59 -19.69
C LEU A 311 -10.28 -6.40 -19.71
N ASP A 312 -10.74 -6.83 -20.86
CA ASP A 312 -11.88 -7.73 -21.05
C ASP A 312 -11.49 -9.22 -21.08
N GLY A 313 -10.21 -9.54 -20.90
CA GLY A 313 -9.66 -10.89 -20.85
C GLY A 313 -9.69 -11.51 -19.44
N PRO A 314 -9.06 -12.68 -19.26
CA PRO A 314 -8.96 -13.34 -17.97
C PRO A 314 -8.00 -12.61 -17.04
N ASP A 315 -8.21 -12.80 -15.72
CA ASP A 315 -7.24 -12.41 -14.70
C ASP A 315 -5.96 -13.27 -14.84
N PRO A 316 -4.74 -12.73 -14.63
CA PRO A 316 -3.50 -13.52 -14.70
C PRO A 316 -3.52 -14.72 -13.74
N GLU A 317 -4.20 -14.61 -12.61
CA GLU A 317 -4.37 -15.68 -11.62
C GLU A 317 -5.75 -16.34 -11.74
N CYS A 318 -6.32 -16.42 -12.95
CA CYS A 318 -7.59 -17.09 -13.18
C CYS A 318 -7.54 -18.54 -12.73
N VAL A 319 -8.40 -18.92 -11.77
CA VAL A 319 -8.45 -20.29 -11.19
C VAL A 319 -8.74 -21.39 -12.23
N ARG A 320 -9.23 -21.02 -13.41
CA ARG A 320 -9.46 -21.94 -14.54
C ARG A 320 -8.22 -22.11 -15.44
N GLY A 321 -7.12 -21.42 -15.13
CA GLY A 321 -5.88 -21.47 -15.91
C GLY A 321 -5.89 -20.60 -17.18
N PHE A 322 -6.99 -19.90 -17.51
CA PHE A 322 -7.05 -19.07 -18.71
C PHE A 322 -6.07 -17.91 -18.70
N GLY A 323 -5.76 -17.36 -17.50
CA GLY A 323 -4.76 -16.30 -17.34
C GLY A 323 -3.35 -16.81 -17.61
N GLU A 324 -2.97 -17.92 -17.01
CA GLU A 324 -1.67 -18.57 -17.24
C GLU A 324 -1.50 -18.94 -18.72
N GLU A 325 -2.55 -19.47 -19.35
CA GLU A 325 -2.52 -19.80 -20.78
C GLU A 325 -2.31 -18.56 -21.64
N ALA A 326 -3.02 -17.48 -21.35
CA ALA A 326 -2.89 -16.22 -22.07
C ALA A 326 -1.51 -15.56 -21.88
N LEU A 327 -0.79 -15.85 -20.78
CA LEU A 327 0.55 -15.34 -20.51
C LEU A 327 1.65 -16.15 -21.21
N LYS A 328 1.42 -17.41 -21.57
CA LYS A 328 2.43 -18.25 -22.23
C LYS A 328 2.88 -17.70 -23.59
N ASP A 329 1.98 -17.08 -24.32
CA ASP A 329 2.22 -16.56 -25.66
C ASP A 329 2.76 -15.13 -25.67
N LYS A 330 3.01 -14.55 -24.47
CA LYS A 330 3.50 -13.18 -24.37
C LYS A 330 5.00 -13.16 -24.11
N GLU A 331 5.73 -12.38 -24.90
CA GLU A 331 7.08 -11.96 -24.57
C GLU A 331 7.10 -11.34 -23.17
N LYS A 332 8.20 -11.53 -22.44
CA LYS A 332 8.36 -11.02 -21.05
C LYS A 332 7.78 -9.61 -20.95
N LEU A 333 6.75 -9.47 -20.14
CA LEU A 333 6.11 -8.19 -19.89
C LEU A 333 7.15 -7.25 -19.26
N VAL A 334 7.36 -6.14 -19.91
CA VAL A 334 8.13 -5.05 -19.30
C VAL A 334 7.24 -4.47 -18.20
N PRO A 335 7.66 -4.45 -16.93
CA PRO A 335 6.88 -3.82 -15.87
C PRO A 335 6.58 -2.38 -16.26
N GLN A 336 5.30 -2.05 -16.38
CA GLN A 336 4.92 -0.67 -16.70
C GLN A 336 5.13 0.17 -15.44
N ARG A 337 5.94 1.21 -15.57
CA ARG A 337 6.19 2.13 -14.48
C ARG A 337 4.93 2.95 -14.17
N PRO A 338 4.71 3.35 -12.91
CA PRO A 338 3.69 4.32 -12.57
C PRO A 338 3.79 5.57 -13.44
N SER A 339 2.64 6.20 -13.73
CA SER A 339 2.58 7.45 -14.46
C SER A 339 3.34 8.58 -13.73
N GLY A 340 3.88 9.46 -14.52
CA GLY A 340 4.80 10.49 -14.05
C GLY A 340 6.23 9.95 -13.87
N ASP A 341 7.22 10.77 -14.14
CA ASP A 341 8.62 10.41 -13.90
C ASP A 341 8.93 10.48 -12.39
N HIS A 342 8.43 9.49 -11.65
CA HIS A 342 8.75 9.29 -10.24
C HIS A 342 10.03 8.46 -10.05
N SER A 343 10.77 8.17 -11.12
CA SER A 343 11.99 7.35 -11.06
C SER A 343 13.03 7.91 -10.08
N HIS A 344 13.06 9.23 -9.87
CA HIS A 344 13.90 9.90 -8.89
C HIS A 344 13.42 9.74 -7.44
N LEU A 345 12.17 9.32 -7.22
CA LEU A 345 11.56 9.16 -5.89
C LEU A 345 11.68 7.73 -5.38
N THR A 346 11.86 6.76 -6.28
CA THR A 346 11.98 5.36 -5.91
C THR A 346 13.33 5.09 -5.26
N SER A 347 13.33 4.38 -4.15
CA SER A 347 14.58 3.78 -3.64
C SER A 347 15.11 2.81 -4.70
N PRO A 348 16.42 2.74 -4.93
CA PRO A 348 16.97 1.76 -5.84
C PRO A 348 16.52 0.36 -5.39
N PRO A 349 16.19 -0.54 -6.34
CA PRO A 349 15.82 -1.90 -6.01
C PRO A 349 16.92 -2.51 -5.14
N ARG A 350 16.51 -3.25 -4.09
CA ARG A 350 17.49 -4.00 -3.30
C ARG A 350 18.21 -4.98 -4.21
N PRO A 351 19.55 -5.09 -4.11
CA PRO A 351 20.24 -6.14 -4.82
C PRO A 351 19.61 -7.48 -4.42
N ARG A 352 19.19 -8.27 -5.41
CA ARG A 352 18.71 -9.64 -5.18
C ARG A 352 19.76 -10.37 -4.37
N LYS A 353 19.39 -11.00 -3.27
CA LYS A 353 20.26 -11.94 -2.57
C LYS A 353 20.47 -13.18 -3.47
N THR A 354 21.38 -13.09 -4.40
CA THR A 354 22.04 -14.29 -4.91
C THR A 354 22.93 -14.78 -3.79
N GLY A 355 22.63 -15.95 -3.22
CA GLY A 355 23.13 -16.55 -2.00
C GLY A 355 24.64 -16.45 -1.69
N GLY A 356 25.11 -15.25 -1.36
CA GLY A 356 26.45 -14.97 -0.88
C GLY A 356 26.45 -13.66 -0.08
N PRO A 357 27.41 -13.45 0.84
CA PRO A 357 27.52 -12.19 1.57
C PRO A 357 27.73 -11.04 0.57
N VAL A 358 26.74 -10.12 0.52
CA VAL A 358 26.84 -8.89 -0.30
C VAL A 358 27.98 -8.05 0.28
N PRO A 359 29.02 -7.70 -0.49
CA PRO A 359 30.01 -6.75 -0.02
C PRO A 359 29.29 -5.41 0.26
N LEU A 360 29.36 -4.95 1.49
CA LEU A 360 28.97 -3.59 1.84
C LEU A 360 29.89 -2.62 1.09
N THR A 361 29.45 -2.09 -0.03
CA THR A 361 30.12 -0.98 -0.69
C THR A 361 29.86 0.27 0.15
N LEU A 362 30.67 0.49 1.15
CA LEU A 362 30.74 1.77 1.86
C LEU A 362 31.27 2.80 0.87
N SER A 363 30.42 3.73 0.44
CA SER A 363 30.89 4.94 -0.22
C SER A 363 31.65 5.78 0.82
N ILE A 364 32.97 5.69 0.78
CA ILE A 364 33.85 6.48 1.65
C ILE A 364 33.76 7.94 1.21
N ARG A 365 33.34 8.84 2.11
CA ARG A 365 33.38 10.27 1.83
C ARG A 365 34.85 10.71 1.62
N PRO A 366 35.10 11.68 0.72
CA PRO A 366 36.45 12.22 0.57
C PRO A 366 36.99 12.70 1.92
N GLY A 367 38.15 12.20 2.34
CA GLY A 367 38.79 12.57 3.61
C GLY A 367 38.75 11.48 4.70
N ALA A 368 38.08 10.34 4.49
CA ALA A 368 38.14 9.23 5.44
C ALA A 368 39.42 8.44 5.27
N VAL A 369 40.10 8.16 6.38
CA VAL A 369 41.31 7.31 6.42
C VAL A 369 40.94 5.90 6.85
N LEU A 370 41.33 4.89 6.07
CA LEU A 370 41.15 3.49 6.43
C LEU A 370 42.32 3.06 7.33
N ARG A 371 42.02 2.60 8.54
CA ARG A 371 42.94 1.84 9.37
C ARG A 371 42.31 0.49 9.69
N ASP A 372 43.07 -0.58 9.47
CA ASP A 372 42.66 -1.96 9.78
C ASP A 372 41.34 -2.43 9.17
N GLY A 373 40.99 -1.93 7.96
CA GLY A 373 39.76 -2.28 7.25
C GLY A 373 38.48 -1.60 7.78
N ILE A 374 38.56 -0.69 8.76
CA ILE A 374 37.43 0.07 9.33
C ILE A 374 37.60 1.54 8.94
N ALA A 375 36.55 2.12 8.33
CA ALA A 375 36.52 3.56 8.05
C ALA A 375 36.36 4.36 9.35
N GLN A 376 37.36 5.17 9.70
CA GLN A 376 37.25 6.13 10.80
C GLN A 376 37.00 7.54 10.26
N VAL A 377 35.97 8.19 10.75
CA VAL A 377 35.70 9.59 10.45
C VAL A 377 36.50 10.46 11.42
N PRO A 378 37.26 11.49 10.96
CA PRO A 378 37.98 12.38 11.87
C PRO A 378 37.01 13.05 12.86
N VAL A 379 37.39 13.08 14.13
CA VAL A 379 36.57 13.64 15.24
C VAL A 379 36.22 15.13 14.99
N SER A 380 37.06 15.87 14.28
CA SER A 380 36.79 17.27 13.86
C SER A 380 35.58 17.47 12.94
N ALA A 381 35.04 16.40 12.35
CA ALA A 381 33.84 16.45 11.52
C ALA A 381 32.52 16.32 12.34
N CYS A 382 32.62 15.97 13.63
CA CYS A 382 31.47 15.85 14.53
C CYS A 382 31.18 17.11 15.32
N GLU A 383 32.08 18.10 15.32
CA GLU A 383 31.94 19.36 16.11
C GLU A 383 31.28 20.52 15.33
N ALA A 384 30.94 20.34 14.07
CA ALA A 384 30.13 21.33 13.34
C ALA A 384 28.66 21.24 13.79
N ASN A 385 28.34 21.94 14.87
CA ASN A 385 26.98 22.12 15.35
C ASN A 385 26.15 22.88 14.28
N PRO A 386 25.15 22.28 13.63
CA PRO A 386 24.36 22.96 12.61
C PRO A 386 23.41 24.04 13.17
N LEU A 387 23.43 24.30 14.48
CA LEU A 387 22.59 25.28 15.18
C LEU A 387 23.31 26.56 15.61
N ALA A 388 24.58 26.75 15.28
CA ALA A 388 25.31 27.99 15.55
C ALA A 388 24.92 29.08 14.54
N GLY A 389 23.73 29.66 14.70
CA GLY A 389 23.20 30.73 13.82
C GLY A 389 21.81 31.23 14.14
N PHE A 390 21.12 30.61 15.09
CA PHE A 390 19.81 31.11 15.54
C PHE A 390 19.92 31.76 16.93
N SER A 391 20.08 33.08 16.96
CA SER A 391 19.81 33.89 18.14
C SER A 391 18.30 34.11 18.25
N LEU A 392 17.71 33.65 19.32
CA LEU A 392 16.33 33.97 19.69
C LEU A 392 16.27 35.49 20.07
N PRO A 393 15.24 36.23 19.61
CA PRO A 393 15.05 37.60 20.10
C PRO A 393 14.67 37.59 21.58
N GLU A 394 15.35 38.42 22.37
CA GLU A 394 15.05 38.66 23.78
C GLU A 394 13.62 39.22 23.92
N ARG A 395 12.85 38.60 24.80
CA ARG A 395 11.54 39.13 25.24
C ARG A 395 11.81 40.34 26.12
N SER A 396 11.46 41.53 25.63
CA SER A 396 11.32 42.72 26.46
C SER A 396 10.12 42.59 27.39
N SER A 397 10.35 42.85 28.63
CA SER A 397 9.44 42.97 29.77
C SER A 397 8.20 43.82 29.49
#